data_26172129ed0d44b670859adf5f87e8f7
#
_entry.id   26172129ed0d44b670859adf5f87e8f7
#
_cell.length_a   1.000
_cell.length_b   1.000
_cell.length_c   1.000
_cell.angle_alpha   90.00
_cell.angle_beta   90.00
_cell.angle_gamma   90.00
#
_symmetry.space_group_name_H-M   'P 1'
#
loop_
_entity.id
_entity.type
_entity.pdbx_description
1 polymer ?
#
loop_
_entity_poly.entity_id
_entity_poly.type
_entity_poly.pdbx_seq_one_letter_code
_entity_poly.pdbx_strand_id
1 'polypeptide(L)'
;GSHLVEALTQQMIEEAQKYIDEVEQEGGMTKAIEAGIPKMRIEEAAARKQAKIDSGEEFIIGVNSFKTNQKQPEFEILDIDNTEVRRKQIERLEKIKAERNAEKVEEILTEIREAAKNRDKNLLALSIEAARRRVTLGEISDALESNFGRYKANIKTISGVYAMNANKNEYFEKAVALTQKFEDQEGRRPRIMVAKMGQDGHDRGAKVVATAFADMGFDVDVAPLFQTPEE
;
A
#
# COMPACT_ATOMS: atom_id res chain seq x y z
N GLY A 1 38.66 0.73 14.90
CA GLY A 1 37.49 0.56 15.63
C GLY A 1 37.20 1.60 16.70
N SER A 2 36.03 2.20 16.61
CA SER A 2 35.48 3.05 17.67
C SER A 2 34.65 2.21 18.61
N HIS A 3 34.89 2.20 19.90
CA HIS A 3 34.08 1.46 20.87
C HIS A 3 32.58 1.84 20.80
N LEU A 4 32.29 3.11 20.53
CA LEU A 4 30.91 3.58 20.36
C LEU A 4 30.27 2.95 19.12
N VAL A 5 30.93 2.93 17.98
CA VAL A 5 30.43 2.37 16.73
C VAL A 5 30.22 0.87 16.86
N GLU A 6 31.20 0.16 17.47
CA GLU A 6 31.07 -1.30 17.71
C GLU A 6 29.89 -1.62 18.64
N ALA A 7 29.69 -0.84 19.70
CA ALA A 7 28.57 -1.04 20.62
C ALA A 7 27.21 -0.79 19.93
N LEU A 8 27.09 0.28 19.12
CA LEU A 8 25.88 0.57 18.35
C LEU A 8 25.62 -0.50 17.29
N THR A 9 26.67 -0.98 16.61
CA THR A 9 26.55 -2.07 15.63
C THR A 9 26.01 -3.34 16.31
N GLN A 10 26.55 -3.69 17.47
CA GLN A 10 26.09 -4.87 18.21
C GLN A 10 24.63 -4.74 18.63
N GLN A 11 24.21 -3.58 19.13
CA GLN A 11 22.82 -3.33 19.47
C GLN A 11 21.88 -3.46 18.25
N MET A 12 22.30 -2.93 17.10
CA MET A 12 21.52 -3.05 15.87
C MET A 12 21.41 -4.52 15.40
N ILE A 13 22.48 -5.31 15.53
CA ILE A 13 22.46 -6.74 15.23
C ILE A 13 21.46 -7.46 16.13
N GLU A 14 21.48 -7.22 17.42
CA GLU A 14 20.59 -7.85 18.40
C GLU A 14 19.13 -7.50 18.13
N GLU A 15 18.83 -6.24 17.82
CA GLU A 15 17.47 -5.83 17.46
C GLU A 15 17.02 -6.42 16.11
N ALA A 16 17.88 -6.44 15.09
CA ALA A 16 17.57 -7.05 13.80
C ALA A 16 17.32 -8.55 13.94
N GLN A 17 18.10 -9.25 14.78
CA GLN A 17 17.93 -10.68 15.00
C GLN A 17 16.55 -11.01 15.58
N LYS A 18 16.01 -10.18 16.47
CA LYS A 18 14.67 -10.40 17.02
C LYS A 18 13.58 -10.42 15.92
N TYR A 19 13.70 -9.51 14.93
CA TYR A 19 12.77 -9.49 13.80
C TYR A 19 12.94 -10.70 12.87
N ILE A 20 14.16 -11.15 12.67
CA ILE A 20 14.45 -12.36 11.89
C ILE A 20 13.85 -13.58 12.59
N ASP A 21 14.08 -13.72 13.88
CA ASP A 21 13.57 -14.83 14.69
C ASP A 21 12.02 -14.84 14.71
N GLU A 22 11.37 -13.68 14.81
CA GLU A 22 9.90 -13.54 14.72
C GLU A 22 9.37 -14.07 13.38
N VAL A 23 10.02 -13.71 12.28
CA VAL A 23 9.64 -14.17 10.93
C VAL A 23 9.86 -15.68 10.77
N GLU A 24 10.97 -16.21 11.27
CA GLU A 24 11.28 -17.65 11.22
C GLU A 24 10.30 -18.48 12.07
N GLN A 25 9.88 -17.97 13.24
CA GLN A 25 8.88 -18.62 14.10
C GLN A 25 7.51 -18.72 13.42
N GLU A 26 7.13 -17.75 12.59
CA GLU A 26 5.91 -17.82 11.78
C GLU A 26 6.00 -18.83 10.62
N GLY A 27 7.19 -19.36 10.36
CA GLY A 27 7.47 -20.29 9.26
C GLY A 27 7.94 -19.61 7.98
N GLY A 28 8.64 -18.49 8.13
CA GLY A 28 9.29 -17.72 7.09
C GLY A 28 8.49 -16.55 6.57
N MET A 29 9.12 -15.72 5.75
CA MET A 29 8.59 -14.43 5.28
C MET A 29 7.24 -14.56 4.56
N THR A 30 7.02 -15.60 3.77
CA THR A 30 5.74 -15.81 3.07
C THR A 30 4.57 -15.90 4.04
N LYS A 31 4.70 -16.70 5.08
CA LYS A 31 3.66 -16.83 6.12
C LYS A 31 3.51 -15.58 6.96
N ALA A 32 4.60 -14.91 7.29
CA ALA A 32 4.56 -13.63 7.99
C ALA A 32 3.81 -12.55 7.17
N ILE A 33 3.98 -12.52 5.83
CA ILE A 33 3.22 -11.63 4.93
C ILE A 33 1.74 -12.01 4.92
N GLU A 34 1.39 -13.29 4.83
CA GLU A 34 0.01 -13.77 4.89
C GLU A 34 -0.65 -13.42 6.23
N ALA A 35 0.09 -13.50 7.33
CA ALA A 35 -0.35 -13.05 8.66
C ALA A 35 -0.44 -11.52 8.81
N GLY A 36 0.14 -10.75 7.87
CA GLY A 36 0.13 -9.29 7.85
C GLY A 36 1.16 -8.63 8.75
N ILE A 37 2.11 -9.38 9.34
CA ILE A 37 3.08 -8.87 10.33
C ILE A 37 3.96 -7.76 9.78
N PRO A 38 4.67 -7.91 8.63
CA PRO A 38 5.53 -6.86 8.11
C PRO A 38 4.76 -5.58 7.78
N LYS A 39 3.56 -5.74 7.21
CA LYS A 39 2.68 -4.62 6.86
C LYS A 39 2.25 -3.83 8.10
N MET A 40 1.84 -4.52 9.15
CA MET A 40 1.45 -3.90 10.43
C MET A 40 2.61 -3.10 11.04
N ARG A 41 3.83 -3.65 11.05
CA ARG A 41 5.03 -2.98 11.56
C ARG A 41 5.37 -1.69 10.78
N ILE A 42 5.23 -1.73 9.45
CA ILE A 42 5.45 -0.57 8.58
C ILE A 42 4.40 0.52 8.87
N GLU A 43 3.14 0.15 9.00
CA GLU A 43 2.05 1.09 9.27
C GLU A 43 2.19 1.72 10.66
N GLU A 44 2.56 0.94 11.67
CA GLU A 44 2.86 1.43 13.02
C GLU A 44 4.02 2.43 13.03
N ALA A 45 5.12 2.12 12.36
CA ALA A 45 6.27 3.01 12.26
C ALA A 45 5.92 4.31 11.52
N ALA A 46 5.09 4.22 10.47
CA ALA A 46 4.63 5.38 9.70
C ALA A 46 3.71 6.29 10.52
N ALA A 47 2.75 5.73 11.27
CA ALA A 47 1.86 6.48 12.14
C ALA A 47 2.63 7.19 13.25
N ARG A 48 3.58 6.51 13.89
CA ARG A 48 4.45 7.07 14.92
C ARG A 48 5.30 8.23 14.39
N LYS A 49 5.87 8.07 13.21
CA LYS A 49 6.66 9.12 12.56
C LYS A 49 5.81 10.33 12.23
N GLN A 50 4.63 10.13 11.66
CA GLN A 50 3.73 11.23 11.32
C GLN A 50 3.29 12.00 12.57
N ALA A 51 2.95 11.30 13.65
CA ALA A 51 2.59 11.94 14.92
C ALA A 51 3.71 12.82 15.50
N LYS A 52 4.97 12.41 15.37
CA LYS A 52 6.14 13.23 15.76
C LYS A 52 6.30 14.48 14.89
N ILE A 53 6.01 14.39 13.60
CA ILE A 53 6.05 15.54 12.68
C ILE A 53 4.92 16.51 13.04
N ASP A 54 3.71 16.00 13.25
CA ASP A 54 2.51 16.79 13.52
C ASP A 54 2.58 17.47 14.91
N SER A 55 3.18 16.82 15.89
CA SER A 55 3.43 17.40 17.22
C SER A 55 4.59 18.39 17.27
N GLY A 56 5.40 18.47 16.20
CA GLY A 56 6.61 19.31 16.16
C GLY A 56 7.80 18.73 16.94
N GLU A 57 7.76 17.46 17.35
CA GLU A 57 8.90 16.76 17.93
C GLU A 57 9.99 16.49 16.87
N GLU A 58 9.57 16.21 15.64
CA GLU A 58 10.45 16.04 14.48
C GLU A 58 10.26 17.19 13.49
N PHE A 59 11.36 17.88 13.14
CA PHE A 59 11.34 19.03 12.25
C PHE A 59 11.62 18.63 10.80
N ILE A 60 10.74 19.07 9.90
CA ILE A 60 10.95 19.00 8.46
C ILE A 60 10.92 20.41 7.90
N ILE A 61 12.07 20.87 7.38
CA ILE A 61 12.25 22.21 6.84
C ILE A 61 11.26 22.43 5.68
N GLY A 62 10.54 23.55 5.72
CA GLY A 62 9.53 23.91 4.72
C GLY A 62 8.19 23.18 4.87
N VAL A 63 8.06 22.20 5.77
CA VAL A 63 6.81 21.48 6.04
C VAL A 63 6.19 21.91 7.36
N ASN A 64 6.84 21.65 8.49
CA ASN A 64 6.36 22.06 9.81
C ASN A 64 7.27 23.11 10.48
N SER A 65 8.45 23.38 9.93
CA SER A 65 9.39 24.40 10.39
C SER A 65 9.98 25.21 9.24
N PHE A 66 10.35 26.45 9.50
CA PHE A 66 10.97 27.36 8.52
C PHE A 66 10.15 27.53 7.23
N LYS A 67 8.83 27.61 7.34
CA LYS A 67 7.94 27.86 6.20
C LYS A 67 8.16 29.28 5.68
N THR A 68 8.18 29.44 4.36
CA THR A 68 8.17 30.77 3.75
C THR A 68 6.74 31.31 3.66
N ASN A 69 6.57 32.60 3.98
CA ASN A 69 5.32 33.32 3.76
C ASN A 69 5.24 33.93 2.35
N GLN A 70 6.27 33.74 1.52
CA GLN A 70 6.25 34.24 0.15
C GLN A 70 5.26 33.38 -0.67
N LYS A 71 4.40 34.06 -1.42
CA LYS A 71 3.52 33.43 -2.39
C LYS A 71 4.41 32.71 -3.41
N GLN A 72 4.33 31.39 -3.44
CA GLN A 72 5.07 30.61 -4.44
C GLN A 72 4.52 30.94 -5.84
N PRO A 73 5.40 31.05 -6.85
CA PRO A 73 4.93 31.18 -8.22
C PRO A 73 4.04 30.00 -8.58
N GLU A 74 2.98 30.27 -9.32
CA GLU A 74 2.13 29.23 -9.87
C GLU A 74 2.94 28.46 -10.90
N PHE A 75 3.23 27.20 -10.59
CA PHE A 75 3.84 26.29 -11.55
C PHE A 75 2.72 25.58 -12.31
N GLU A 76 2.88 25.48 -13.62
CA GLU A 76 2.03 24.63 -14.43
C GLU A 76 2.31 23.17 -14.04
N ILE A 77 1.34 22.54 -13.37
CA ILE A 77 1.42 21.13 -13.00
C ILE A 77 0.99 20.33 -14.21
N LEU A 78 1.92 19.52 -14.74
CA LEU A 78 1.59 18.53 -15.77
C LEU A 78 0.60 17.52 -15.19
N ASP A 79 -0.65 17.65 -15.60
CA ASP A 79 -1.69 16.67 -15.27
C ASP A 79 -1.81 15.66 -16.42
N ILE A 80 -1.92 14.36 -16.02
CA ILE A 80 -2.07 13.28 -16.98
C ILE A 80 -3.56 13.05 -17.22
N ASP A 81 -4.01 13.21 -18.46
CA ASP A 81 -5.35 12.79 -18.85
C ASP A 81 -5.46 11.26 -18.83
N ASN A 82 -5.88 10.73 -17.70
CA ASN A 82 -6.04 9.29 -17.49
C ASN A 82 -7.06 8.67 -18.45
N THR A 83 -8.07 9.41 -18.90
CA THR A 83 -9.08 8.94 -19.86
C THR A 83 -8.44 8.69 -21.23
N GLU A 84 -7.64 9.65 -21.68
CA GLU A 84 -6.95 9.54 -22.96
C GLU A 84 -5.88 8.43 -22.95
N VAL A 85 -5.12 8.33 -21.85
CA VAL A 85 -4.13 7.26 -21.66
C VAL A 85 -4.80 5.89 -21.70
N ARG A 86 -5.93 5.72 -20.99
CA ARG A 86 -6.69 4.47 -20.98
C ARG A 86 -7.24 4.13 -22.36
N ARG A 87 -7.82 5.09 -23.06
CA ARG A 87 -8.34 4.91 -24.41
C ARG A 87 -7.27 4.41 -25.38
N LYS A 88 -6.13 5.11 -25.43
CA LYS A 88 -4.98 4.72 -26.26
C LYS A 88 -4.46 3.32 -25.93
N GLN A 89 -4.41 2.96 -24.66
CA GLN A 89 -3.96 1.63 -24.25
C GLN A 89 -4.92 0.52 -24.70
N ILE A 90 -6.22 0.75 -24.58
CA ILE A 90 -7.26 -0.21 -25.05
C ILE A 90 -7.13 -0.40 -26.56
N GLU A 91 -7.08 0.68 -27.33
CA GLU A 91 -6.92 0.60 -28.80
C GLU A 91 -5.68 -0.18 -29.23
N ARG A 92 -4.55 0.06 -28.50
CA ARG A 92 -3.31 -0.68 -28.75
C ARG A 92 -3.46 -2.17 -28.45
N LEU A 93 -4.13 -2.54 -27.36
CA LEU A 93 -4.37 -3.93 -27.00
C LEU A 93 -5.30 -4.63 -28.01
N GLU A 94 -6.36 -3.97 -28.44
CA GLU A 94 -7.27 -4.48 -29.46
C GLU A 94 -6.55 -4.75 -30.78
N LYS A 95 -5.72 -3.80 -31.22
CA LYS A 95 -4.91 -3.98 -32.42
C LYS A 95 -3.95 -5.18 -32.29
N ILE A 96 -3.23 -5.30 -31.18
CA ILE A 96 -2.33 -6.43 -30.94
C ILE A 96 -3.10 -7.76 -30.97
N LYS A 97 -4.27 -7.82 -30.33
CA LYS A 97 -5.11 -9.02 -30.30
C LYS A 97 -5.65 -9.41 -31.68
N ALA A 98 -5.96 -8.42 -32.52
CA ALA A 98 -6.44 -8.67 -33.89
C ALA A 98 -5.35 -9.17 -34.85
N GLU A 99 -4.10 -8.71 -34.67
CA GLU A 99 -2.98 -9.01 -35.57
C GLU A 99 -2.20 -10.28 -35.20
N ARG A 100 -2.35 -10.81 -33.98
CA ARG A 100 -1.59 -11.97 -33.48
C ARG A 100 -2.18 -13.31 -33.94
N ASN A 101 -1.36 -14.37 -33.91
CA ASN A 101 -1.85 -15.73 -34.15
C ASN A 101 -2.50 -16.31 -32.91
N ALA A 102 -3.85 -16.44 -32.95
CA ALA A 102 -4.66 -16.89 -31.84
C ALA A 102 -4.35 -18.34 -31.37
N GLU A 103 -4.04 -19.24 -32.31
CA GLU A 103 -3.73 -20.64 -31.99
C GLU A 103 -2.42 -20.73 -31.18
N LYS A 104 -1.38 -20.02 -31.62
CA LYS A 104 -0.09 -19.98 -30.91
C LYS A 104 -0.20 -19.32 -29.54
N VAL A 105 -1.12 -18.36 -29.38
CA VAL A 105 -1.40 -17.74 -28.08
C VAL A 105 -2.05 -18.73 -27.15
N GLU A 106 -3.08 -19.46 -27.58
CA GLU A 106 -3.76 -20.44 -26.71
C GLU A 106 -2.85 -21.64 -26.38
N GLU A 107 -2.02 -22.06 -27.32
CA GLU A 107 -1.01 -23.10 -27.08
C GLU A 107 -0.09 -22.74 -25.91
N ILE A 108 0.53 -21.54 -25.95
CA ILE A 108 1.47 -21.12 -24.88
C ILE A 108 0.77 -20.82 -23.57
N LEU A 109 -0.46 -20.30 -23.58
CA LEU A 109 -1.25 -20.09 -22.37
C LEU A 109 -1.63 -21.42 -21.69
N THR A 110 -1.95 -22.43 -22.48
CA THR A 110 -2.20 -23.78 -21.99
C THR A 110 -0.93 -24.36 -21.37
N GLU A 111 0.22 -24.20 -22.04
CA GLU A 111 1.50 -24.64 -21.50
C GLU A 111 1.85 -23.95 -20.16
N ILE A 112 1.56 -22.65 -20.01
CA ILE A 112 1.74 -21.91 -18.76
C ILE A 112 0.83 -22.49 -17.65
N ARG A 113 -0.45 -22.76 -17.94
CA ARG A 113 -1.40 -23.35 -16.96
C ARG A 113 -0.92 -24.72 -16.48
N GLU A 114 -0.46 -25.56 -17.40
CA GLU A 114 0.06 -26.90 -17.10
C GLU A 114 1.35 -26.85 -16.27
N ALA A 115 2.30 -25.99 -16.68
CA ALA A 115 3.54 -25.80 -15.97
C ALA A 115 3.33 -25.22 -14.56
N ALA A 116 2.35 -24.33 -14.39
CA ALA A 116 1.97 -23.80 -13.09
C ALA A 116 1.43 -24.91 -12.16
N LYS A 117 0.64 -25.83 -12.70
CA LYS A 117 0.08 -26.96 -11.96
C LYS A 117 1.14 -28.00 -11.58
N ASN A 118 1.97 -28.39 -12.54
CA ASN A 118 2.93 -29.48 -12.39
C ASN A 118 4.25 -29.03 -11.74
N ARG A 119 4.56 -27.73 -11.80
CA ARG A 119 5.82 -27.12 -11.31
C ARG A 119 7.08 -27.75 -11.92
N ASP A 120 7.00 -28.18 -13.18
CA ASP A 120 8.04 -28.88 -13.91
C ASP A 120 8.84 -27.98 -14.85
N LYS A 121 8.34 -26.77 -15.16
CA LYS A 121 8.95 -25.82 -16.07
C LYS A 121 9.16 -24.45 -15.45
N ASN A 122 10.08 -23.69 -16.03
CA ASN A 122 10.34 -22.30 -15.64
C ASN A 122 9.25 -21.38 -16.19
N LEU A 123 8.36 -20.90 -15.30
CA LEU A 123 7.23 -20.02 -15.65
C LEU A 123 7.69 -18.68 -16.25
N LEU A 124 8.84 -18.15 -15.83
CA LEU A 124 9.37 -16.91 -16.41
C LEU A 124 9.80 -17.13 -17.88
N ALA A 125 10.47 -18.23 -18.18
CA ALA A 125 10.86 -18.55 -19.55
C ALA A 125 9.63 -18.70 -20.46
N LEU A 126 8.59 -19.38 -20.00
CA LEU A 126 7.31 -19.50 -20.73
C LEU A 126 6.62 -18.14 -20.89
N SER A 127 6.65 -17.28 -19.88
CA SER A 127 6.07 -15.93 -19.95
C SER A 127 6.81 -15.04 -20.97
N ILE A 128 8.14 -15.17 -21.09
CA ILE A 128 8.93 -14.49 -22.12
C ILE A 128 8.51 -14.96 -23.51
N GLU A 129 8.35 -16.26 -23.70
CA GLU A 129 7.90 -16.81 -24.98
C GLU A 129 6.46 -16.40 -25.30
N ALA A 130 5.59 -16.35 -24.32
CA ALA A 130 4.24 -15.83 -24.47
C ALA A 130 4.24 -14.35 -24.92
N ALA A 131 5.06 -13.51 -24.31
CA ALA A 131 5.21 -12.11 -24.71
C ALA A 131 5.72 -11.97 -26.17
N ARG A 132 6.63 -12.83 -26.62
CA ARG A 132 7.09 -12.91 -28.02
C ARG A 132 5.96 -13.26 -28.99
N ARG A 133 5.03 -14.10 -28.55
CA ARG A 133 3.80 -14.46 -29.29
C ARG A 133 2.69 -13.41 -29.17
N ARG A 134 2.97 -12.24 -28.56
CA ARG A 134 2.01 -11.14 -28.35
C ARG A 134 0.86 -11.48 -27.38
N VAL A 135 1.12 -12.35 -26.43
CA VAL A 135 0.23 -12.55 -25.28
C VAL A 135 0.34 -11.30 -24.38
N THR A 136 -0.78 -10.81 -23.90
CA THR A 136 -0.82 -9.65 -23.00
C THR A 136 -0.45 -10.05 -21.57
N LEU A 137 0.01 -9.08 -20.79
CA LEU A 137 0.32 -9.31 -19.37
C LEU A 137 -0.91 -9.86 -18.59
N GLY A 138 -2.10 -9.33 -18.89
CA GLY A 138 -3.34 -9.82 -18.28
C GLY A 138 -3.58 -11.30 -18.57
N GLU A 139 -3.46 -11.73 -19.82
CA GLU A 139 -3.68 -13.13 -20.20
C GLU A 139 -2.66 -14.09 -19.55
N ILE A 140 -1.39 -13.66 -19.39
CA ILE A 140 -0.39 -14.43 -18.64
C ILE A 140 -0.77 -14.52 -17.17
N SER A 141 -1.18 -13.38 -16.58
CA SER A 141 -1.62 -13.34 -15.19
C SER A 141 -2.84 -14.22 -14.94
N ASP A 142 -3.84 -14.18 -15.82
CA ASP A 142 -5.05 -14.98 -15.72
C ASP A 142 -4.74 -16.49 -15.83
N ALA A 143 -3.80 -16.86 -16.71
CA ALA A 143 -3.34 -18.24 -16.81
C ALA A 143 -2.67 -18.75 -15.53
N LEU A 144 -1.90 -17.91 -14.84
CA LEU A 144 -1.28 -18.24 -13.55
C LEU A 144 -2.32 -18.23 -12.42
N GLU A 145 -3.23 -17.24 -12.41
CA GLU A 145 -4.28 -17.09 -11.42
C GLU A 145 -5.25 -18.28 -11.40
N SER A 146 -5.52 -18.88 -12.56
CA SER A 146 -6.35 -20.09 -12.67
C SER A 146 -5.84 -21.26 -11.81
N ASN A 147 -4.54 -21.31 -11.51
CA ASN A 147 -3.92 -22.33 -10.67
C ASN A 147 -3.63 -21.85 -9.24
N PHE A 148 -3.08 -20.64 -9.08
CA PHE A 148 -2.61 -20.12 -7.79
C PHE A 148 -3.66 -19.29 -7.05
N GLY A 149 -4.72 -18.85 -7.74
CA GLY A 149 -5.63 -17.84 -7.22
C GLY A 149 -4.97 -16.45 -7.14
N ARG A 150 -5.74 -15.45 -6.73
CA ARG A 150 -5.26 -14.10 -6.48
C ARG A 150 -5.13 -13.85 -4.99
N TYR A 151 -3.94 -13.48 -4.57
CA TYR A 151 -3.72 -13.08 -3.18
C TYR A 151 -4.51 -11.82 -2.84
N LYS A 152 -5.31 -11.89 -1.78
CA LYS A 152 -6.01 -10.74 -1.19
C LYS A 152 -5.40 -10.49 0.18
N ALA A 153 -4.74 -9.34 0.33
CA ALA A 153 -4.12 -8.97 1.59
C ALA A 153 -5.19 -8.75 2.67
N ASN A 154 -4.99 -9.35 3.85
CA ASN A 154 -5.78 -9.02 5.02
C ASN A 154 -5.43 -7.60 5.49
N ILE A 155 -6.42 -6.70 5.47
CA ILE A 155 -6.27 -5.35 6.00
C ILE A 155 -6.57 -5.42 7.49
N LYS A 156 -5.52 -5.33 8.32
CA LYS A 156 -5.67 -5.13 9.76
C LYS A 156 -5.50 -3.64 10.04
N THR A 157 -6.47 -3.03 10.69
CA THR A 157 -6.36 -1.64 11.16
C THR A 157 -5.56 -1.61 12.45
N ILE A 158 -4.67 -0.64 12.56
CA ILE A 158 -3.89 -0.35 13.76
C ILE A 158 -4.57 0.83 14.44
N SER A 159 -4.73 0.79 15.75
CA SER A 159 -5.26 1.90 16.55
C SER A 159 -4.38 2.16 17.77
N GLY A 160 -4.46 3.39 18.30
CA GLY A 160 -3.72 3.81 19.49
C GLY A 160 -2.31 4.32 19.26
N VAL A 161 -1.70 4.04 18.10
CA VAL A 161 -0.30 4.41 17.82
C VAL A 161 -0.12 5.91 17.58
N TYR A 162 -1.05 6.52 16.85
CA TYR A 162 -1.03 7.96 16.58
C TYR A 162 -1.33 8.74 17.86
N ALA A 163 -2.35 8.33 18.62
CA ALA A 163 -2.75 8.94 19.87
C ALA A 163 -1.62 9.00 20.92
N MET A 164 -0.80 7.94 21.03
CA MET A 164 0.31 7.89 21.99
C MET A 164 1.32 9.04 21.82
N ASN A 165 1.48 9.56 20.60
CA ASN A 165 2.41 10.63 20.28
C ASN A 165 1.69 11.99 20.03
N ALA A 166 0.40 11.97 19.69
CA ALA A 166 -0.40 13.16 19.41
C ALA A 166 -1.05 13.81 20.67
N ASN A 167 -1.02 13.15 21.82
CA ASN A 167 -1.66 13.59 23.07
C ASN A 167 -1.20 14.98 23.63
N LYS A 168 -0.23 15.63 22.97
CA LYS A 168 0.21 16.99 23.29
C LYS A 168 -0.37 18.05 22.33
N ASN A 169 -1.25 17.66 21.41
CA ASN A 169 -1.83 18.56 20.43
C ASN A 169 -3.27 18.92 20.84
N GLU A 170 -3.47 20.20 21.16
CA GLU A 170 -4.80 20.74 21.55
C GLU A 170 -5.89 20.46 20.50
N TYR A 171 -5.57 20.48 19.21
CA TYR A 171 -6.53 20.16 18.14
C TYR A 171 -6.94 18.70 18.14
N PHE A 172 -6.01 17.79 18.45
CA PHE A 172 -6.30 16.36 18.58
C PHE A 172 -7.26 16.09 19.75
N GLU A 173 -6.99 16.66 20.94
CA GLU A 173 -7.85 16.54 22.10
C GLU A 173 -9.26 17.11 21.85
N LYS A 174 -9.33 18.23 21.14
CA LYS A 174 -10.61 18.85 20.76
C LYS A 174 -11.38 17.95 19.77
N ALA A 175 -10.73 17.31 18.83
CA ALA A 175 -11.36 16.37 17.90
C ALA A 175 -11.92 15.16 18.63
N VAL A 176 -11.16 14.56 19.54
CA VAL A 176 -11.60 13.44 20.38
C VAL A 176 -12.82 13.84 21.24
N ALA A 177 -12.81 15.03 21.84
CA ALA A 177 -13.95 15.52 22.61
C ALA A 177 -15.22 15.70 21.77
N LEU A 178 -15.07 16.16 20.51
CA LEU A 178 -16.19 16.32 19.58
C LEU A 178 -16.77 14.99 19.11
N THR A 179 -15.93 14.00 18.80
CA THR A 179 -16.38 12.66 18.42
C THR A 179 -17.07 11.93 19.56
N GLN A 180 -16.56 12.08 20.80
CA GLN A 180 -17.21 11.54 21.98
C GLN A 180 -18.58 12.19 22.21
N LYS A 181 -18.67 13.51 22.10
CA LYS A 181 -19.96 14.21 22.21
C LYS A 181 -20.96 13.73 21.15
N PHE A 182 -20.52 13.47 19.94
CA PHE A 182 -21.36 12.92 18.88
C PHE A 182 -21.85 11.50 19.25
N GLU A 183 -20.95 10.65 19.74
CA GLU A 183 -21.29 9.28 20.18
C GLU A 183 -22.33 9.30 21.31
N ASP A 184 -22.17 10.21 22.28
CA ASP A 184 -23.10 10.38 23.41
C ASP A 184 -24.51 10.84 22.95
N GLN A 185 -24.58 11.64 21.88
CA GLN A 185 -25.84 12.19 21.36
C GLN A 185 -26.54 11.23 20.39
N GLU A 186 -25.77 10.55 19.51
CA GLU A 186 -26.31 9.74 18.41
C GLU A 186 -26.29 8.23 18.71
N GLY A 187 -25.68 7.79 19.81
CA GLY A 187 -25.55 6.38 20.19
C GLY A 187 -24.63 5.58 19.27
N ARG A 188 -23.84 6.23 18.44
CA ARG A 188 -22.86 5.64 17.50
C ARG A 188 -21.72 6.59 17.25
N ARG A 189 -20.58 6.07 16.86
CA ARG A 189 -19.45 6.89 16.43
C ARG A 189 -19.71 7.56 15.07
N PRO A 190 -19.13 8.74 14.85
CA PRO A 190 -19.13 9.32 13.50
C PRO A 190 -18.37 8.41 12.55
N ARG A 191 -18.89 8.16 11.35
CA ARG A 191 -18.30 7.26 10.36
C ARG A 191 -17.68 8.04 9.21
N ILE A 192 -16.48 7.64 8.80
CA ILE A 192 -15.76 8.26 7.69
C ILE A 192 -15.17 7.20 6.77
N MET A 193 -15.22 7.45 5.46
CA MET A 193 -14.54 6.63 4.47
C MET A 193 -13.28 7.35 4.01
N VAL A 194 -12.16 6.65 4.02
CA VAL A 194 -10.90 7.06 3.40
C VAL A 194 -10.76 6.34 2.09
N ALA A 195 -11.04 7.04 0.99
CA ALA A 195 -10.98 6.51 -0.36
C ALA A 195 -9.83 7.15 -1.15
N LYS A 196 -9.08 6.33 -1.84
CA LYS A 196 -8.05 6.77 -2.78
C LYS A 196 -8.48 6.46 -4.19
N MET A 197 -8.65 7.51 -4.99
CA MET A 197 -9.17 7.42 -6.34
C MET A 197 -8.06 7.27 -7.37
N GLY A 198 -8.36 6.59 -8.48
CA GLY A 198 -7.50 6.50 -9.66
C GLY A 198 -6.36 5.48 -9.56
N GLN A 199 -5.43 5.57 -10.51
CA GLN A 199 -4.37 4.58 -10.76
C GLN A 199 -3.09 4.83 -9.93
N ASP A 200 -3.23 5.31 -8.69
CA ASP A 200 -2.10 5.54 -7.80
C ASP A 200 -2.05 4.49 -6.67
N GLY A 201 -0.98 3.71 -6.63
CA GLY A 201 -0.74 2.66 -5.63
C GLY A 201 -0.13 3.15 -4.31
N HIS A 202 0.10 4.45 -4.13
CA HIS A 202 0.66 5.00 -2.89
C HIS A 202 -0.39 5.03 -1.76
N ASP A 203 -0.57 3.93 -1.07
CA ASP A 203 -1.60 3.76 -0.03
C ASP A 203 -1.20 4.24 1.37
N ARG A 204 0.08 4.54 1.58
CA ARG A 204 0.64 4.88 2.90
C ARG A 204 -0.03 6.10 3.53
N GLY A 205 -0.23 7.17 2.75
CA GLY A 205 -0.90 8.39 3.24
C GLY A 205 -2.33 8.12 3.68
N ALA A 206 -3.10 7.39 2.88
CA ALA A 206 -4.47 7.01 3.22
C ALA A 206 -4.55 6.20 4.52
N LYS A 207 -3.62 5.28 4.75
CA LYS A 207 -3.57 4.46 5.96
C LYS A 207 -3.20 5.25 7.20
N VAL A 208 -2.22 6.18 7.10
CA VAL A 208 -1.86 7.06 8.21
C VAL A 208 -3.05 7.94 8.60
N VAL A 209 -3.76 8.50 7.63
CA VAL A 209 -4.98 9.30 7.85
C VAL A 209 -6.08 8.45 8.48
N ALA A 210 -6.32 7.23 7.99
CA ALA A 210 -7.30 6.32 8.55
C ALA A 210 -6.99 5.96 10.02
N THR A 211 -5.73 5.68 10.34
CA THR A 211 -5.27 5.43 11.71
C THR A 211 -5.49 6.64 12.61
N ALA A 212 -5.15 7.84 12.15
CA ALA A 212 -5.35 9.07 12.90
C ALA A 212 -6.83 9.32 13.19
N PHE A 213 -7.72 9.15 12.21
CA PHE A 213 -9.17 9.28 12.44
C PHE A 213 -9.73 8.22 13.38
N ALA A 214 -9.26 6.97 13.28
CA ALA A 214 -9.66 5.91 14.22
C ALA A 214 -9.25 6.27 15.67
N ASP A 215 -8.06 6.81 15.86
CA ASP A 215 -7.57 7.25 17.16
C ASP A 215 -8.30 8.50 17.68
N MET A 216 -8.88 9.32 16.80
CA MET A 216 -9.78 10.43 17.17
C MET A 216 -11.21 9.98 17.48
N GLY A 217 -11.53 8.70 17.37
CA GLY A 217 -12.85 8.15 17.74
C GLY A 217 -13.83 7.99 16.58
N PHE A 218 -13.39 8.06 15.33
CA PHE A 218 -14.23 7.74 14.18
C PHE A 218 -14.29 6.24 13.90
N ASP A 219 -15.41 5.76 13.38
CA ASP A 219 -15.49 4.50 12.64
C ASP A 219 -14.96 4.73 11.23
N VAL A 220 -13.86 4.07 10.87
CA VAL A 220 -13.14 4.34 9.64
C VAL A 220 -13.25 3.16 8.69
N ASP A 221 -13.81 3.42 7.51
CA ASP A 221 -13.75 2.51 6.37
C ASP A 221 -12.59 2.92 5.44
N VAL A 222 -11.82 1.94 5.00
CA VAL A 222 -10.78 2.15 4.00
C VAL A 222 -11.20 1.49 2.70
N ALA A 223 -11.43 2.29 1.67
CA ALA A 223 -11.80 1.80 0.36
C ALA A 223 -10.63 1.05 -0.33
N PRO A 224 -10.92 0.10 -1.22
CA PRO A 224 -9.91 -0.55 -2.04
C PRO A 224 -9.14 0.47 -2.91
N LEU A 225 -7.92 0.11 -3.31
CA LEU A 225 -7.13 0.91 -4.25
C LEU A 225 -7.67 0.76 -5.68
N PHE A 226 -7.33 1.72 -6.53
CA PHE A 226 -7.62 1.73 -7.97
C PHE A 226 -9.09 1.81 -8.34
N GLN A 227 -9.90 2.40 -7.47
CA GLN A 227 -11.33 2.59 -7.70
C GLN A 227 -11.59 3.85 -8.51
N THR A 228 -12.66 3.83 -9.31
CA THR A 228 -13.26 5.02 -9.91
C THR A 228 -14.25 5.67 -8.95
N PRO A 229 -14.70 6.92 -9.20
CA PRO A 229 -15.72 7.56 -8.36
C PRO A 229 -17.04 6.82 -8.30
N GLU A 230 -17.36 6.02 -9.33
CA GLU A 230 -18.60 5.26 -9.47
C GLU A 230 -18.57 3.93 -8.70
N GLU A 231 -17.40 3.37 -8.45
CA GLU A 231 -17.17 2.14 -7.68
C GLU A 231 -17.13 2.40 -6.18
#